data_09c020db2860514f5d150c4afc62c6f9
#
_entry.id   09c020db2860514f5d150c4afc62c6f9
#
_cell.length_a   1.000
_cell.length_b   1.000
_cell.length_c   1.000
_cell.angle_alpha   90.00
_cell.angle_beta   90.00
_cell.angle_gamma   90.00
#
_symmetry.space_group_name_H-M   'P 1'
#
loop_
_entity.id
_entity.type
_entity.pdbx_description
1 polymer ?
#
loop_
_entity_poly.entity_id
_entity_poly.type
_entity_poly.pdbx_seq_one_letter_code
_entity_poly.pdbx_strand_id
1 'polypeptide(L)'
;MAALANRCGVGGMAAAVIAAWLATPDAFAQGQAAVSPPAPEAAQTPRRSGGVPDFSGIWVPTVRRGQPQGGLLNPQTGRLTLPGRTGNPVDFERDAGFALRRFPREARPWYKPQHWERVQFNDVNGHSLAAPDPEFQCMPEGVPRIGMPQEIVQTDRHMIFLYPLHIRRIYIDGRAHPPEEHWLGTWLGHSVGRWDGDTLVISTVDVNGLEWLGWPGWFTSPDKRVIERMRRTGNTLTWEAEVTDPILLQPWKPAPLRRQLNTDPSAEIEEPLPCVERDLEHMVTRERG
;
A
#
# COMPACT_ATOMS: atom_id res chain seq x y z
N MET A 1 -50.60 39.20 41.50
CA MET A 1 -50.27 40.19 42.57
C MET A 1 -49.02 40.85 42.10
N ALA A 2 -49.11 41.97 41.49
CA ALA A 2 -48.82 43.30 42.03
C ALA A 2 -47.33 43.52 42.02
N ALA A 3 -46.80 44.30 41.15
CA ALA A 3 -46.91 45.74 40.90
C ALA A 3 -45.64 46.46 41.31
N LEU A 4 -45.22 47.27 40.50
CA LEU A 4 -44.97 48.70 40.35
C LEU A 4 -43.51 49.08 40.44
N ALA A 5 -42.93 49.67 39.43
CA ALA A 5 -43.03 51.08 38.96
C ALA A 5 -42.12 52.04 39.74
N ASN A 6 -41.29 52.76 39.11
CA ASN A 6 -41.25 54.20 38.88
C ASN A 6 -39.85 54.71 38.56
N ARG A 7 -39.64 55.36 37.50
CA ARG A 7 -39.79 56.78 37.15
C ARG A 7 -38.60 57.69 37.52
N CYS A 8 -38.31 58.50 36.54
CA CYS A 8 -37.73 59.86 36.50
C CYS A 8 -36.22 59.90 36.39
N GLY A 9 -35.62 60.67 35.54
CA GLY A 9 -36.11 61.73 34.64
C GLY A 9 -34.95 62.73 34.41
N VAL A 10 -35.02 63.34 33.27
CA VAL A 10 -34.48 64.70 32.96
C VAL A 10 -32.96 64.83 32.88
N GLY A 11 -32.42 65.07 31.73
CA GLY A 11 -32.32 66.36 31.08
C GLY A 11 -30.89 66.63 30.71
N GLY A 12 -30.65 67.07 29.52
CA GLY A 12 -29.68 68.05 29.31
C GLY A 12 -28.64 67.89 28.21
N MET A 13 -28.90 68.60 27.18
CA MET A 13 -27.99 69.34 26.29
C MET A 13 -27.09 68.62 25.32
N ALA A 14 -27.40 68.87 24.07
CA ALA A 14 -26.63 68.68 22.85
C ALA A 14 -25.31 69.40 22.90
N ALA A 15 -24.27 68.72 22.51
CA ALA A 15 -23.08 69.33 21.93
C ALA A 15 -22.74 68.59 20.64
N ALA A 16 -22.99 69.20 19.53
CA ALA A 16 -22.57 68.72 18.23
C ALA A 16 -21.04 68.85 18.12
N VAL A 17 -20.36 67.73 18.02
CA VAL A 17 -18.95 67.66 17.60
C VAL A 17 -18.93 67.16 16.17
N ILE A 18 -18.65 68.08 15.23
CA ILE A 18 -18.38 67.77 13.85
C ILE A 18 -17.00 67.13 13.81
N ALA A 19 -16.92 65.79 13.71
CA ALA A 19 -15.68 65.10 13.41
C ALA A 19 -15.49 65.03 11.90
N ALA A 20 -14.52 65.77 11.41
CA ALA A 20 -14.06 65.69 10.02
C ALA A 20 -13.46 64.30 9.76
N TRP A 21 -14.08 63.54 8.87
CA TRP A 21 -13.47 62.32 8.36
C TRP A 21 -12.36 62.69 7.37
N LEU A 22 -11.11 62.53 7.81
CA LEU A 22 -9.98 62.50 6.91
C LEU A 22 -9.99 61.13 6.25
N ALA A 23 -10.39 61.07 5.01
CA ALA A 23 -10.23 59.89 4.17
C ALA A 23 -8.77 59.61 3.93
N THR A 24 -8.22 58.56 4.52
CA THR A 24 -6.95 57.98 4.11
C THR A 24 -7.14 57.17 2.85
N PRO A 25 -6.35 57.33 1.80
CA PRO A 25 -6.45 56.48 0.63
C PRO A 25 -6.00 55.08 1.03
N ASP A 26 -6.90 54.11 0.87
CA ASP A 26 -6.57 52.70 0.94
C ASP A 26 -5.49 52.38 -0.11
N ALA A 27 -4.30 52.15 0.36
CA ALA A 27 -3.23 51.54 -0.44
C ALA A 27 -3.66 50.10 -0.71
N PHE A 28 -4.17 49.84 -1.93
CA PHE A 28 -4.32 48.50 -2.47
C PHE A 28 -2.94 47.82 -2.41
N ALA A 29 -2.72 46.98 -1.40
CA ALA A 29 -1.64 46.04 -1.39
C ALA A 29 -1.91 45.03 -2.54
N GLN A 30 -1.29 45.28 -3.68
CA GLN A 30 -1.19 44.28 -4.73
C GLN A 30 -0.39 43.12 -4.13
N GLY A 31 -1.11 42.09 -3.72
CA GLY A 31 -0.53 40.80 -3.36
C GLY A 31 0.24 40.29 -4.55
N GLN A 32 1.56 40.35 -4.48
CA GLN A 32 2.42 39.62 -5.39
C GLN A 32 2.02 38.13 -5.23
N ALA A 33 1.41 37.59 -6.27
CA ALA A 33 1.20 36.16 -6.36
C ALA A 33 2.56 35.49 -6.15
N ALA A 34 2.69 34.73 -5.06
CA ALA A 34 3.86 33.92 -4.83
C ALA A 34 4.04 33.01 -6.04
N VAL A 35 5.07 33.29 -6.83
CA VAL A 35 5.48 32.40 -7.92
C VAL A 35 5.90 31.12 -7.23
N SER A 36 5.08 30.09 -7.33
CA SER A 36 5.46 28.75 -6.88
C SER A 36 6.79 28.39 -7.54
N PRO A 37 7.78 27.91 -6.79
CA PRO A 37 9.04 27.49 -7.39
C PRO A 37 8.72 26.47 -8.50
N PRO A 38 9.41 26.52 -9.64
CA PRO A 38 9.22 25.56 -10.71
C PRO A 38 9.36 24.17 -10.12
N ALA A 39 8.45 23.27 -10.47
CA ALA A 39 8.53 21.87 -10.08
C ALA A 39 9.94 21.37 -10.43
N PRO A 40 10.63 20.65 -9.55
CA PRO A 40 11.97 20.17 -9.84
C PRO A 40 11.92 19.43 -11.18
N GLU A 41 12.78 19.85 -12.09
CA GLU A 41 12.93 19.24 -13.41
C GLU A 41 13.03 17.73 -13.23
N ALA A 42 12.10 16.99 -13.81
CA ALA A 42 12.00 15.56 -13.58
C ALA A 42 13.36 14.95 -13.97
N ALA A 43 14.10 14.49 -12.97
CA ALA A 43 15.43 13.92 -13.19
C ALA A 43 15.32 12.87 -14.33
N GLN A 44 16.21 12.99 -15.31
CA GLN A 44 16.20 12.05 -16.44
C GLN A 44 16.39 10.64 -15.91
N THR A 45 15.59 9.70 -16.40
CA THR A 45 15.74 8.30 -16.02
C THR A 45 17.06 7.75 -16.59
N PRO A 46 17.99 7.29 -15.74
CA PRO A 46 19.22 6.66 -16.20
C PRO A 46 18.92 5.46 -17.09
N ARG A 47 19.79 5.24 -18.08
CA ARG A 47 19.64 4.14 -19.03
C ARG A 47 20.89 3.28 -19.06
N ARG A 48 20.71 1.99 -19.27
CA ARG A 48 21.78 1.04 -19.50
C ARG A 48 22.26 1.10 -20.95
N SER A 49 23.38 0.44 -21.23
CA SER A 49 24.00 0.38 -22.58
C SER A 49 23.04 -0.07 -23.68
N GLY A 50 22.04 -0.88 -23.35
CA GLY A 50 20.98 -1.31 -24.30
C GLY A 50 19.83 -0.31 -24.49
N GLY A 51 19.93 0.91 -23.94
CA GLY A 51 18.91 1.95 -24.08
C GLY A 51 17.67 1.77 -23.19
N VAL A 52 17.56 0.66 -22.46
CA VAL A 52 16.47 0.43 -21.50
C VAL A 52 16.71 1.18 -20.20
N PRO A 53 15.66 1.55 -19.45
CA PRO A 53 15.81 2.20 -18.15
C PRO A 53 16.63 1.34 -17.19
N ASP A 54 17.47 1.99 -16.38
CA ASP A 54 18.20 1.33 -15.30
C ASP A 54 17.35 1.36 -14.03
N PHE A 55 16.96 0.18 -13.54
CA PHE A 55 16.19 0.01 -12.33
C PHE A 55 17.05 -0.35 -11.11
N SER A 56 18.38 -0.49 -11.30
CA SER A 56 19.30 -0.87 -10.22
C SER A 56 19.25 0.13 -9.08
N GLY A 57 19.42 -0.39 -7.87
CA GLY A 57 19.53 0.39 -6.64
C GLY A 57 18.53 -0.01 -5.56
N ILE A 58 18.65 0.68 -4.43
CA ILE A 58 17.81 0.50 -3.25
C ILE A 58 16.60 1.41 -3.34
N TRP A 59 15.41 0.82 -3.22
CA TRP A 59 14.13 1.47 -3.39
C TRP A 59 13.37 1.51 -2.07
N VAL A 60 13.14 2.71 -1.53
CA VAL A 60 12.44 2.91 -0.26
C VAL A 60 10.98 3.30 -0.47
N PRO A 61 10.07 2.87 0.39
CA PRO A 61 8.68 3.29 0.33
C PRO A 61 8.58 4.82 0.41
N THR A 62 7.69 5.42 -0.39
CA THR A 62 7.40 6.86 -0.34
C THR A 62 6.75 7.29 0.98
N VAL A 63 6.14 6.35 1.68
CA VAL A 63 5.58 6.53 3.02
C VAL A 63 6.50 5.82 4.00
N ARG A 64 7.03 6.53 5.00
CA ARG A 64 7.89 5.92 6.04
C ARG A 64 7.13 4.78 6.72
N ARG A 65 7.77 3.61 6.83
CA ARG A 65 7.32 2.53 7.68
C ARG A 65 7.13 3.09 9.10
N GLY A 66 5.90 3.05 9.63
CA GLY A 66 5.59 3.64 10.94
C GLY A 66 4.66 4.85 10.90
N GLN A 67 4.42 5.47 9.75
CA GLN A 67 3.17 6.21 9.62
C GLN A 67 2.07 5.19 9.39
N PRO A 68 1.15 5.05 10.35
CA PRO A 68 0.01 4.18 10.15
C PRO A 68 -0.69 4.68 8.88
N GLN A 69 -0.77 3.83 7.86
CA GLN A 69 -1.63 4.13 6.71
C GLN A 69 -3.04 4.22 7.27
N GLY A 70 -3.37 5.43 7.71
CA GLY A 70 -4.67 5.76 8.19
C GLY A 70 -5.05 5.29 9.60
N GLY A 71 -4.12 4.89 10.47
CA GLY A 71 -4.41 4.60 11.87
C GLY A 71 -3.68 5.57 12.81
N LEU A 72 -4.35 6.03 13.84
CA LEU A 72 -3.73 6.77 14.94
C LEU A 72 -3.41 5.80 16.07
N LEU A 73 -2.13 5.63 16.37
CA LEU A 73 -1.71 4.91 17.57
C LEU A 73 -2.01 5.79 18.79
N ASN A 74 -2.84 5.28 19.69
CA ASN A 74 -3.04 5.94 20.97
C ASN A 74 -1.80 5.70 21.84
N PRO A 75 -1.00 6.74 22.16
CA PRO A 75 0.26 6.57 22.87
C PRO A 75 0.08 6.10 24.33
N GLN A 76 -1.12 6.23 24.91
CA GLN A 76 -1.41 5.85 26.30
C GLN A 76 -1.84 4.38 26.41
N THR A 77 -2.48 3.84 25.37
CA THR A 77 -3.03 2.49 25.42
C THR A 77 -2.34 1.52 24.47
N GLY A 78 -1.44 2.00 23.60
CA GLY A 78 -0.80 1.20 22.55
C GLY A 78 -1.77 0.69 21.46
N ARG A 79 -3.00 1.17 21.44
CA ARG A 79 -4.03 0.71 20.50
C ARG A 79 -4.05 1.54 19.22
N LEU A 80 -4.20 0.85 18.10
CA LEU A 80 -4.31 1.45 16.77
C LEU A 80 -5.78 1.80 16.48
N THR A 81 -6.05 3.07 16.17
CA THR A 81 -7.36 3.52 15.68
C THR A 81 -7.30 3.72 14.18
N LEU A 82 -8.15 3.05 13.43
CA LEU A 82 -8.20 3.18 11.97
C LEU A 82 -9.06 4.38 11.55
N PRO A 83 -8.68 5.13 10.48
CA PRO A 83 -9.47 6.24 9.98
C PRO A 83 -10.87 5.79 9.54
N GLY A 84 -11.87 6.63 9.79
CA GLY A 84 -13.25 6.40 9.41
C GLY A 84 -14.07 5.59 10.40
N ARG A 85 -13.47 5.12 11.49
CA ARG A 85 -14.20 4.58 12.64
C ARG A 85 -14.03 5.50 13.86
N THR A 86 -15.13 5.96 14.41
CA THR A 86 -15.20 6.82 15.58
C THR A 86 -14.55 6.16 16.80
N GLY A 87 -13.22 6.29 16.92
CA GLY A 87 -12.49 6.12 18.18
C GLY A 87 -12.45 4.74 18.84
N ASN A 88 -13.17 3.74 18.35
CA ASN A 88 -13.17 2.41 18.96
C ASN A 88 -11.98 1.57 18.47
N PRO A 89 -11.22 0.94 19.38
CA PRO A 89 -10.17 0.00 19.00
C PRO A 89 -10.76 -1.16 18.19
N VAL A 90 -9.99 -1.65 17.22
CA VAL A 90 -10.36 -2.84 16.46
C VAL A 90 -10.24 -4.03 17.39
N ASP A 91 -11.34 -4.73 17.60
CA ASP A 91 -11.39 -6.01 18.25
C ASP A 91 -11.55 -7.07 17.17
N PHE A 92 -10.48 -7.77 16.87
CA PHE A 92 -10.47 -8.76 15.79
C PHE A 92 -11.41 -9.93 16.06
N GLU A 93 -11.64 -10.29 17.31
CA GLU A 93 -12.57 -11.37 17.64
C GLU A 93 -14.03 -10.93 17.44
N ARG A 94 -14.37 -9.74 17.91
CA ARG A 94 -15.72 -9.19 17.78
C ARG A 94 -16.01 -8.79 16.33
N ASP A 95 -15.02 -8.29 15.62
CA ASP A 95 -15.15 -7.73 14.28
C ASP A 95 -14.81 -8.78 13.19
N ALA A 96 -15.08 -10.07 13.46
CA ALA A 96 -14.97 -11.13 12.44
C ALA A 96 -15.67 -10.68 11.14
N GLY A 97 -15.02 -10.87 10.00
CA GLY A 97 -15.45 -10.31 8.72
C GLY A 97 -15.12 -8.81 8.53
N PHE A 98 -14.35 -8.24 9.47
CA PHE A 98 -13.94 -6.84 9.44
C PHE A 98 -13.15 -6.49 8.18
N ALA A 99 -12.28 -7.37 7.76
CA ALA A 99 -11.44 -7.09 6.62
C ALA A 99 -12.22 -7.08 5.29
N LEU A 100 -13.24 -7.93 5.13
CA LEU A 100 -14.15 -7.84 4.00
C LEU A 100 -14.91 -6.51 3.98
N ARG A 101 -15.18 -5.92 5.13
CA ARG A 101 -15.82 -4.60 5.23
C ARG A 101 -14.84 -3.44 5.11
N ARG A 102 -13.55 -3.67 5.42
CA ARG A 102 -12.51 -2.64 5.39
C ARG A 102 -12.14 -2.22 3.96
N PHE A 103 -12.14 -3.16 3.04
CA PHE A 103 -11.76 -2.89 1.66
C PHE A 103 -12.99 -2.52 0.83
N PRO A 104 -12.94 -1.47 0.00
CA PRO A 104 -13.99 -1.18 -0.94
C PRO A 104 -14.18 -2.37 -1.90
N ARG A 105 -15.39 -2.53 -2.40
CA ARG A 105 -15.75 -3.69 -3.22
C ARG A 105 -14.82 -3.87 -4.42
N GLU A 106 -14.38 -2.78 -5.00
CA GLU A 106 -13.53 -2.71 -6.19
C GLU A 106 -12.09 -3.18 -5.92
N ALA A 107 -11.65 -3.06 -4.66
CA ALA A 107 -10.31 -3.46 -4.24
C ALA A 107 -10.21 -4.93 -3.85
N ARG A 108 -11.34 -5.65 -3.80
CA ARG A 108 -11.40 -7.05 -3.39
C ARG A 108 -11.36 -7.98 -4.60
N PRO A 109 -10.71 -9.16 -4.51
CA PRO A 109 -10.88 -10.20 -5.51
C PRO A 109 -12.31 -10.74 -5.48
N TRP A 110 -12.89 -10.97 -6.64
CA TRP A 110 -14.25 -11.46 -6.78
C TRP A 110 -14.22 -12.96 -7.08
N TYR A 111 -14.47 -13.74 -6.06
CA TYR A 111 -14.47 -15.19 -6.17
C TYR A 111 -15.76 -15.70 -6.80
N LYS A 112 -15.65 -16.83 -7.53
CA LYS A 112 -16.81 -17.59 -7.98
C LYS A 112 -17.59 -18.13 -6.78
N PRO A 113 -18.92 -18.31 -6.86
CA PRO A 113 -19.78 -18.67 -5.72
C PRO A 113 -19.33 -19.92 -4.96
N GLN A 114 -18.81 -20.94 -5.65
CA GLN A 114 -18.35 -22.18 -5.02
C GLN A 114 -17.16 -22.00 -4.07
N HIS A 115 -16.54 -20.85 -4.05
CA HIS A 115 -15.37 -20.54 -3.20
C HIS A 115 -15.71 -19.63 -2.01
N TRP A 116 -16.95 -19.15 -1.90
CA TRP A 116 -17.33 -18.17 -0.88
C TRP A 116 -17.21 -18.71 0.55
N GLU A 117 -17.54 -19.95 0.80
CA GLU A 117 -17.37 -20.55 2.13
C GLU A 117 -15.91 -20.49 2.58
N ARG A 118 -14.97 -20.83 1.69
CA ARG A 118 -13.54 -20.74 1.99
C ARG A 118 -13.10 -19.30 2.22
N VAL A 119 -13.58 -18.34 1.44
CA VAL A 119 -13.28 -16.91 1.64
C VAL A 119 -13.75 -16.44 3.01
N GLN A 120 -14.98 -16.77 3.37
CA GLN A 120 -15.57 -16.41 4.66
C GLN A 120 -14.85 -17.10 5.82
N PHE A 121 -14.51 -18.36 5.67
CA PHE A 121 -13.76 -19.12 6.66
C PHE A 121 -12.38 -18.50 6.90
N ASN A 122 -11.64 -18.18 5.83
CA ASN A 122 -10.33 -17.54 5.92
C ASN A 122 -10.43 -16.13 6.51
N ASP A 123 -11.44 -15.34 6.14
CA ASP A 123 -11.66 -13.98 6.69
C ASP A 123 -11.83 -13.99 8.20
N VAL A 124 -12.53 -15.00 8.69
CA VAL A 124 -12.78 -15.17 10.14
C VAL A 124 -11.59 -15.79 10.86
N ASN A 125 -10.86 -16.69 10.22
CA ASN A 125 -9.84 -17.53 10.85
C ASN A 125 -8.39 -17.19 10.46
N GLY A 126 -8.15 -16.22 9.56
CA GLY A 126 -6.82 -15.89 9.06
C GLY A 126 -5.81 -15.44 10.11
N HIS A 127 -6.26 -15.11 11.31
CA HIS A 127 -5.42 -14.81 12.47
C HIS A 127 -5.43 -15.91 13.53
N SER A 128 -6.00 -17.07 13.22
CA SER A 128 -6.08 -18.18 14.13
C SER A 128 -5.32 -19.38 13.60
N LEU A 129 -4.96 -20.30 14.50
CA LEU A 129 -4.29 -21.54 14.12
C LEU A 129 -5.15 -22.43 13.20
N ALA A 130 -6.45 -22.15 13.06
CA ALA A 130 -7.35 -22.93 12.21
C ALA A 130 -7.10 -22.72 10.70
N ALA A 131 -6.69 -21.51 10.31
CA ALA A 131 -6.32 -21.17 8.93
C ALA A 131 -5.33 -20.01 8.94
N PRO A 132 -4.09 -20.23 9.42
CA PRO A 132 -3.12 -19.16 9.54
C PRO A 132 -2.70 -18.66 8.17
N ASP A 133 -2.52 -17.35 8.07
CA ASP A 133 -1.88 -16.75 6.91
C ASP A 133 -0.48 -17.36 6.76
N PRO A 134 -0.08 -17.83 5.56
CA PRO A 134 1.25 -18.39 5.33
C PRO A 134 2.41 -17.47 5.77
N GLU A 135 2.23 -16.16 5.71
CA GLU A 135 3.22 -15.19 6.20
C GLU A 135 3.53 -15.38 7.70
N PHE A 136 2.52 -15.69 8.52
CA PHE A 136 2.73 -15.97 9.95
C PHE A 136 3.46 -17.28 10.21
N GLN A 137 3.56 -18.15 9.21
CA GLN A 137 4.32 -19.39 9.23
C GLN A 137 5.70 -19.25 8.58
N CYS A 138 6.20 -18.04 8.41
CA CYS A 138 7.47 -17.75 7.75
C CYS A 138 7.54 -18.19 6.27
N MET A 139 6.40 -18.43 5.65
CA MET A 139 6.33 -18.75 4.22
C MET A 139 6.35 -17.47 3.36
N PRO A 140 6.86 -17.53 2.14
CA PRO A 140 6.83 -16.38 1.24
C PRO A 140 5.40 -15.89 0.98
N GLU A 141 5.23 -14.57 0.94
CA GLU A 141 3.92 -13.95 0.67
C GLU A 141 3.38 -14.26 -0.74
N GLY A 142 4.24 -14.71 -1.65
CA GLY A 142 3.88 -14.95 -3.04
C GLY A 142 3.70 -13.69 -3.87
N VAL A 143 3.46 -13.86 -5.16
CA VAL A 143 3.28 -12.76 -6.13
C VAL A 143 1.79 -12.62 -6.45
N PRO A 144 1.20 -11.40 -6.39
CA PRO A 144 1.84 -10.09 -6.29
C PRO A 144 1.94 -9.52 -4.85
N ARG A 145 1.51 -10.24 -3.82
CA ARG A 145 1.44 -9.74 -2.45
C ARG A 145 2.79 -9.26 -1.90
N ILE A 146 3.88 -9.94 -2.27
CA ILE A 146 5.24 -9.54 -1.89
C ILE A 146 5.60 -8.11 -2.37
N GLY A 147 4.89 -7.59 -3.38
CA GLY A 147 4.99 -6.22 -3.86
C GLY A 147 6.35 -5.88 -4.47
N MET A 148 6.78 -4.63 -4.26
CA MET A 148 8.03 -4.11 -4.82
C MET A 148 9.24 -4.51 -3.96
N PRO A 149 10.39 -4.85 -4.60
CA PRO A 149 11.62 -5.21 -3.88
C PRO A 149 12.22 -4.01 -3.13
N GLN A 150 13.07 -4.30 -2.14
CA GLN A 150 13.90 -3.28 -1.48
C GLN A 150 15.10 -2.89 -2.33
N GLU A 151 15.67 -3.84 -3.05
CA GLU A 151 16.75 -3.58 -3.99
C GLU A 151 16.52 -4.32 -5.29
N ILE A 152 16.96 -3.70 -6.38
CA ILE A 152 16.98 -4.29 -7.71
C ILE A 152 18.41 -4.33 -8.21
N VAL A 153 18.88 -5.52 -8.60
CA VAL A 153 20.10 -5.69 -9.34
C VAL A 153 19.75 -6.07 -10.76
N GLN A 154 20.02 -5.16 -11.69
CA GLN A 154 19.71 -5.34 -13.10
C GLN A 154 20.97 -5.74 -13.88
N THR A 155 20.88 -6.86 -14.58
CA THR A 155 21.89 -7.31 -15.57
C THR A 155 21.27 -7.31 -16.97
N ASP A 156 22.02 -7.70 -17.97
CA ASP A 156 21.49 -7.81 -19.35
C ASP A 156 20.54 -9.01 -19.53
N ARG A 157 20.58 -9.99 -18.62
CA ARG A 157 19.79 -11.23 -18.70
C ARG A 157 18.78 -11.40 -17.59
N HIS A 158 18.94 -10.71 -16.47
CA HIS A 158 18.13 -10.90 -15.28
C HIS A 158 17.85 -9.59 -14.56
N MET A 159 16.68 -9.51 -13.98
CA MET A 159 16.38 -8.63 -12.86
C MET A 159 16.36 -9.48 -11.59
N ILE A 160 17.20 -9.16 -10.61
CA ILE A 160 17.19 -9.79 -9.30
C ILE A 160 16.52 -8.84 -8.34
N PHE A 161 15.41 -9.28 -7.80
CA PHE A 161 14.63 -8.54 -6.80
C PHE A 161 14.96 -9.07 -5.42
N LEU A 162 15.52 -8.21 -4.57
CA LEU A 162 15.86 -8.51 -3.19
C LEU A 162 14.76 -7.99 -2.28
N TYR A 163 14.21 -8.88 -1.50
CA TYR A 163 13.23 -8.63 -0.44
C TYR A 163 13.85 -8.97 0.91
N PRO A 164 13.28 -8.58 2.05
CA PRO A 164 13.89 -8.85 3.35
C PRO A 164 14.26 -10.31 3.58
N LEU A 165 13.40 -11.24 3.18
CA LEU A 165 13.57 -12.68 3.41
C LEU A 165 13.69 -13.51 2.12
N HIS A 166 13.52 -12.88 0.94
CA HIS A 166 13.38 -13.62 -0.31
C HIS A 166 14.12 -12.97 -1.46
N ILE A 167 14.53 -13.77 -2.41
CA ILE A 167 15.12 -13.34 -3.67
C ILE A 167 14.24 -13.85 -4.80
N ARG A 168 13.84 -12.95 -5.72
CA ARG A 168 13.09 -13.30 -6.91
C ARG A 168 13.90 -12.96 -8.14
N ARG A 169 14.03 -13.92 -9.04
CA ARG A 169 14.70 -13.74 -10.31
C ARG A 169 13.67 -13.58 -11.42
N ILE A 170 13.83 -12.54 -12.23
CA ILE A 170 13.05 -12.31 -13.44
C ILE A 170 14.01 -12.44 -14.64
N TYR A 171 13.69 -13.31 -15.57
CA TYR A 171 14.49 -13.50 -16.77
C TYR A 171 14.08 -12.48 -17.83
N ILE A 172 15.05 -11.69 -18.33
CA ILE A 172 14.82 -10.66 -19.36
C ILE A 172 15.63 -10.95 -20.63
N ASP A 173 16.06 -12.19 -20.80
CA ASP A 173 16.88 -12.67 -21.93
C ASP A 173 16.06 -13.20 -23.12
N GLY A 174 14.76 -12.91 -23.14
CA GLY A 174 13.87 -13.30 -24.23
C GLY A 174 13.32 -14.72 -24.17
N ARG A 175 13.63 -15.48 -23.09
CA ARG A 175 13.09 -16.84 -22.94
C ARG A 175 11.59 -16.83 -22.71
N ALA A 176 10.94 -17.94 -23.07
CA ALA A 176 9.56 -18.22 -22.68
C ALA A 176 9.49 -18.85 -21.28
N HIS A 177 8.28 -18.94 -20.73
CA HIS A 177 8.01 -19.83 -19.60
C HIS A 177 8.26 -21.29 -19.97
N PRO A 178 8.65 -22.16 -19.02
CA PRO A 178 8.68 -23.58 -19.25
C PRO A 178 7.26 -24.11 -19.58
N PRO A 179 7.15 -25.20 -20.34
CA PRO A 179 5.89 -25.88 -20.53
C PRO A 179 5.25 -26.29 -19.19
N GLU A 180 3.91 -26.35 -19.14
CA GLU A 180 3.18 -26.61 -17.89
C GLU A 180 3.53 -27.97 -17.25
N GLU A 181 3.87 -28.98 -18.05
CA GLU A 181 4.33 -30.28 -17.57
C GLU A 181 5.66 -30.25 -16.81
N HIS A 182 6.39 -29.12 -16.87
CA HIS A 182 7.64 -28.90 -16.14
C HIS A 182 7.49 -27.91 -14.98
N TRP A 183 6.29 -27.53 -14.65
CA TRP A 183 6.05 -26.62 -13.51
C TRP A 183 6.29 -27.34 -12.19
N LEU A 184 6.95 -26.65 -11.27
CA LEU A 184 7.34 -27.16 -9.97
C LEU A 184 6.41 -26.69 -8.84
N GLY A 185 5.61 -25.66 -9.09
CA GLY A 185 4.74 -25.06 -8.09
C GLY A 185 5.51 -24.38 -6.96
N THR A 186 6.12 -23.23 -7.23
CA THR A 186 6.91 -22.52 -6.23
C THR A 186 6.15 -21.33 -5.63
N TRP A 187 6.59 -20.83 -4.48
CA TRP A 187 5.95 -19.67 -3.83
C TRP A 187 6.00 -18.39 -4.67
N LEU A 188 7.11 -18.15 -5.38
CA LEU A 188 7.32 -16.93 -6.16
C LEU A 188 7.09 -17.14 -7.66
N GLY A 189 6.82 -18.38 -8.07
CA GLY A 189 6.59 -18.74 -9.45
C GLY A 189 7.84 -18.61 -10.34
N HIS A 190 7.63 -18.86 -11.63
CA HIS A 190 8.60 -18.59 -12.69
C HIS A 190 8.26 -17.27 -13.37
N SER A 191 9.22 -16.32 -13.36
CA SER A 191 9.00 -14.95 -13.87
C SER A 191 9.85 -14.66 -15.10
N VAL A 192 9.22 -14.20 -16.18
CA VAL A 192 9.88 -13.67 -17.37
C VAL A 192 9.48 -12.22 -17.58
N GLY A 193 10.44 -11.38 -17.95
CA GLY A 193 10.24 -9.96 -18.20
C GLY A 193 10.57 -9.58 -19.63
N ARG A 194 9.89 -8.57 -20.13
CA ARG A 194 10.18 -7.93 -21.41
C ARG A 194 10.00 -6.44 -21.30
N TRP A 195 10.77 -5.70 -22.07
CA TRP A 195 10.59 -4.27 -22.16
C TRP A 195 9.51 -3.92 -23.19
N ASP A 196 8.61 -3.06 -22.81
CA ASP A 196 7.63 -2.38 -23.66
C ASP A 196 7.88 -0.87 -23.53
N GLY A 197 8.70 -0.34 -24.43
CA GLY A 197 9.27 0.99 -24.27
C GLY A 197 10.04 1.11 -22.96
N ASP A 198 9.62 2.03 -22.10
CA ASP A 198 10.23 2.28 -20.79
C ASP A 198 9.58 1.47 -19.64
N THR A 199 8.68 0.57 -19.96
CA THR A 199 7.98 -0.26 -18.99
C THR A 199 8.51 -1.68 -19.02
N LEU A 200 8.93 -2.20 -17.86
CA LEU A 200 9.21 -3.62 -17.70
C LEU A 200 7.88 -4.33 -17.44
N VAL A 201 7.50 -5.23 -18.35
CA VAL A 201 6.33 -6.09 -18.21
C VAL A 201 6.81 -7.47 -17.78
N ILE A 202 6.36 -7.93 -16.60
CA ILE A 202 6.73 -9.21 -16.02
C ILE A 202 5.52 -10.13 -16.05
N SER A 203 5.70 -11.33 -16.58
CA SER A 203 4.72 -12.42 -16.52
C SER A 203 5.20 -13.45 -15.52
N THR A 204 4.32 -13.91 -14.62
CA THR A 204 4.62 -14.93 -13.61
C THR A 204 3.57 -16.03 -13.66
N VAL A 205 4.04 -17.27 -13.72
CA VAL A 205 3.27 -18.52 -13.68
C VAL A 205 3.98 -19.52 -12.77
N ASP A 206 3.53 -20.77 -12.71
CA ASP A 206 4.18 -21.86 -11.96
C ASP A 206 4.24 -21.59 -10.46
N VAL A 207 3.14 -21.08 -9.91
CA VAL A 207 2.96 -20.86 -8.47
C VAL A 207 2.36 -22.10 -7.81
N ASN A 208 2.57 -22.25 -6.49
CA ASN A 208 2.05 -23.40 -5.74
C ASN A 208 0.57 -23.25 -5.31
N GLY A 209 -0.01 -22.06 -5.41
CA GLY A 209 -1.39 -21.78 -4.99
C GLY A 209 -1.62 -21.82 -3.47
N LEU A 210 -0.56 -21.86 -2.68
CA LEU A 210 -0.64 -21.84 -1.21
C LEU A 210 -0.57 -20.44 -0.64
N GLU A 211 -0.02 -19.51 -1.39
CA GLU A 211 0.05 -18.10 -1.03
C GLU A 211 -1.32 -17.43 -1.08
N TRP A 212 -1.45 -16.30 -0.40
CA TRP A 212 -2.64 -15.47 -0.44
C TRP A 212 -2.40 -14.18 -1.23
N LEU A 213 -3.41 -13.69 -1.96
CA LEU A 213 -3.36 -12.38 -2.64
C LEU A 213 -3.27 -11.22 -1.66
N GLY A 214 -3.71 -11.44 -0.44
CA GLY A 214 -3.70 -10.47 0.63
C GLY A 214 -4.47 -10.96 1.84
N TRP A 215 -4.27 -10.24 2.93
CA TRP A 215 -5.08 -10.39 4.13
C TRP A 215 -6.48 -9.82 3.87
N PRO A 216 -7.55 -10.51 4.17
CA PRO A 216 -7.73 -11.57 5.15
C PRO A 216 -8.00 -12.98 4.55
N GLY A 217 -7.07 -13.54 3.85
CA GLY A 217 -7.21 -14.91 3.38
C GLY A 217 -7.76 -15.02 1.97
N TRP A 218 -7.41 -14.07 1.12
CA TRP A 218 -7.72 -14.12 -0.29
C TRP A 218 -6.81 -15.12 -0.99
N PHE A 219 -7.18 -16.37 -0.92
CA PHE A 219 -6.41 -17.50 -1.45
C PHE A 219 -6.35 -17.51 -2.99
N THR A 220 -5.42 -18.28 -3.53
CA THR A 220 -5.22 -18.46 -4.98
C THR A 220 -5.27 -19.92 -5.36
N SER A 221 -5.18 -20.18 -6.68
CA SER A 221 -4.95 -21.50 -7.23
C SER A 221 -3.57 -21.62 -7.90
N PRO A 222 -3.07 -22.84 -8.17
CA PRO A 222 -1.84 -23.03 -8.93
C PRO A 222 -1.90 -22.48 -10.37
N ASP A 223 -3.11 -22.35 -10.92
CA ASP A 223 -3.34 -21.84 -12.27
C ASP A 223 -3.31 -20.30 -12.36
N LYS A 224 -3.04 -19.64 -11.23
CA LYS A 224 -2.89 -18.19 -11.18
C LYS A 224 -1.81 -17.72 -12.13
N ARG A 225 -2.10 -16.62 -12.84
CA ARG A 225 -1.17 -15.89 -13.69
C ARG A 225 -1.11 -14.44 -13.24
N VAL A 226 0.08 -13.88 -13.16
CA VAL A 226 0.28 -12.49 -12.74
C VAL A 226 1.03 -11.74 -13.82
N ILE A 227 0.52 -10.55 -14.17
CA ILE A 227 1.21 -9.59 -15.02
C ILE A 227 1.53 -8.37 -14.16
N GLU A 228 2.80 -8.04 -14.06
CA GLU A 228 3.26 -6.84 -13.37
C GLU A 228 3.82 -5.85 -14.39
N ARG A 229 3.65 -4.55 -14.12
CA ARG A 229 4.21 -3.47 -14.92
C ARG A 229 5.00 -2.53 -14.02
N MET A 230 6.26 -2.34 -14.34
CA MET A 230 7.14 -1.46 -13.59
C MET A 230 7.69 -0.37 -14.50
N ARG A 231 7.67 0.88 -14.01
CA ARG A 231 8.21 2.01 -14.74
C ARG A 231 9.01 2.91 -13.82
N ARG A 232 10.18 3.30 -14.27
CA ARG A 232 11.01 4.30 -13.59
C ARG A 232 10.86 5.66 -14.27
N THR A 233 10.64 6.71 -13.45
CA THR A 233 10.68 8.11 -13.90
C THR A 233 11.59 8.87 -12.93
N GLY A 234 12.78 9.23 -13.38
CA GLY A 234 13.81 9.81 -12.51
C GLY A 234 14.13 8.88 -11.34
N ASN A 235 13.87 9.35 -10.13
CA ASN A 235 14.08 8.59 -8.89
C ASN A 235 12.81 7.91 -8.37
N THR A 236 11.73 7.87 -9.14
CA THR A 236 10.49 7.21 -8.74
C THR A 236 10.30 5.92 -9.54
N LEU A 237 10.04 4.82 -8.86
CA LEU A 237 9.62 3.54 -9.43
C LEU A 237 8.15 3.30 -9.11
N THR A 238 7.35 3.04 -10.15
CA THR A 238 5.94 2.68 -10.03
C THR A 238 5.75 1.21 -10.37
N TRP A 239 4.77 0.58 -9.76
CA TRP A 239 4.43 -0.81 -9.97
C TRP A 239 2.92 -0.99 -9.95
N GLU A 240 2.44 -1.78 -10.89
CA GLU A 240 1.05 -2.22 -11.01
C GLU A 240 1.04 -3.73 -11.27
N ALA A 241 -0.01 -4.40 -10.83
CA ALA A 241 -0.19 -5.82 -11.10
C ALA A 241 -1.63 -6.14 -11.48
N GLU A 242 -1.76 -7.22 -12.23
CA GLU A 242 -3.03 -7.84 -12.59
C GLU A 242 -2.93 -9.34 -12.37
N VAL A 243 -3.89 -9.90 -11.66
CA VAL A 243 -3.99 -11.33 -11.35
C VAL A 243 -5.16 -11.91 -12.11
N THR A 244 -4.91 -12.92 -12.92
CA THR A 244 -5.92 -13.79 -13.50
C THR A 244 -5.84 -15.15 -12.83
N ASP A 245 -6.97 -15.63 -12.30
CA ASP A 245 -7.05 -16.93 -11.63
C ASP A 245 -8.41 -17.56 -11.97
N PRO A 246 -8.48 -18.85 -12.35
CA PRO A 246 -9.74 -19.52 -12.68
C PRO A 246 -10.77 -19.51 -11.56
N ILE A 247 -10.37 -19.34 -10.30
CA ILE A 247 -11.28 -19.23 -9.15
C ILE A 247 -11.95 -17.87 -9.03
N LEU A 248 -11.46 -16.86 -9.74
CA LEU A 248 -12.01 -15.52 -9.76
C LEU A 248 -13.01 -15.32 -10.89
N LEU A 249 -13.97 -14.42 -10.67
CA LEU A 249 -14.97 -14.03 -11.69
C LEU A 249 -14.38 -13.08 -12.74
N GLN A 250 -13.36 -12.32 -12.37
CA GLN A 250 -12.69 -11.34 -13.21
C GLN A 250 -11.25 -11.13 -12.73
N PRO A 251 -10.35 -10.61 -13.58
CA PRO A 251 -9.00 -10.24 -13.16
C PRO A 251 -9.03 -9.29 -11.97
N TRP A 252 -8.14 -9.50 -11.02
CA TRP A 252 -8.00 -8.64 -9.84
C TRP A 252 -6.75 -7.78 -9.93
N LYS A 253 -6.86 -6.53 -9.49
CA LYS A 253 -5.77 -5.56 -9.48
C LYS A 253 -5.57 -5.03 -8.06
N PRO A 254 -4.42 -5.29 -7.43
CA PRO A 254 -4.07 -4.63 -6.18
C PRO A 254 -3.84 -3.13 -6.40
N ALA A 255 -3.84 -2.37 -5.32
CA ALA A 255 -3.48 -0.96 -5.39
C ALA A 255 -2.05 -0.79 -5.95
N PRO A 256 -1.83 0.17 -6.84
CA PRO A 256 -0.50 0.44 -7.37
C PRO A 256 0.46 0.92 -6.28
N LEU A 257 1.72 0.55 -6.40
CA LEU A 257 2.76 0.91 -5.45
C LEU A 257 3.76 1.90 -6.06
N ARG A 258 4.41 2.68 -5.19
CA ARG A 258 5.49 3.60 -5.57
C ARG A 258 6.62 3.50 -4.56
N ARG A 259 7.85 3.60 -5.07
CA ARG A 259 9.06 3.71 -4.26
C ARG A 259 9.96 4.83 -4.78
N GLN A 260 10.78 5.37 -3.91
CA GLN A 260 11.83 6.33 -4.25
C GLN A 260 13.18 5.64 -4.22
N LEU A 261 14.04 6.01 -5.17
CA LEU A 261 15.43 5.58 -5.13
C LEU A 261 16.11 6.21 -3.91
N ASN A 262 16.76 5.37 -3.11
CA ASN A 262 17.68 5.87 -2.11
C ASN A 262 18.97 6.34 -2.80
N THR A 263 19.28 7.62 -2.68
CA THR A 263 20.47 8.23 -3.31
C THR A 263 21.67 8.32 -2.38
N ASP A 264 21.55 7.83 -1.15
CA ASP A 264 22.67 7.72 -0.23
C ASP A 264 23.61 6.60 -0.69
N PRO A 265 24.87 6.89 -1.03
CA PRO A 265 25.81 5.88 -1.50
C PRO A 265 26.22 4.87 -0.40
N SER A 266 25.97 5.21 0.86
CA SER A 266 26.20 4.31 2.01
C SER A 266 24.97 3.49 2.39
N ALA A 267 23.87 3.61 1.64
CA ALA A 267 22.67 2.86 1.94
C ALA A 267 22.89 1.35 1.76
N GLU A 268 22.47 0.62 2.75
CA GLU A 268 22.48 -0.84 2.75
C GLU A 268 21.07 -1.37 3.05
N ILE A 269 20.81 -2.60 2.63
CA ILE A 269 19.61 -3.32 3.06
C ILE A 269 19.92 -3.91 4.43
N GLU A 270 19.09 -3.55 5.41
CA GLU A 270 19.20 -4.15 6.74
C GLU A 270 18.87 -5.64 6.68
N GLU A 271 19.69 -6.46 7.33
CA GLU A 271 19.38 -7.87 7.55
C GLU A 271 18.11 -7.97 8.40
N PRO A 272 17.07 -8.66 7.92
CA PRO A 272 15.85 -8.81 8.69
C PRO A 272 16.07 -9.71 9.89
N LEU A 273 15.32 -9.47 10.96
CA LEU A 273 15.25 -10.44 12.04
C LEU A 273 14.74 -11.77 11.47
N PRO A 274 15.34 -12.90 11.89
CA PRO A 274 14.85 -14.20 11.45
C PRO A 274 13.38 -14.36 11.84
N CYS A 275 12.60 -14.81 10.88
CA CYS A 275 11.22 -15.21 11.15
C CYS A 275 11.28 -16.43 12.08
N VAL A 276 10.59 -16.37 13.18
CA VAL A 276 10.51 -17.47 14.15
C VAL A 276 9.06 -17.80 14.41
N GLU A 277 8.77 -19.06 14.70
CA GLU A 277 7.43 -19.57 15.01
C GLU A 277 6.73 -18.88 16.20
N ARG A 278 7.46 -18.04 16.96
CA ARG A 278 6.87 -17.26 18.07
C ARG A 278 5.68 -16.40 17.62
N ASP A 279 5.58 -16.07 16.34
CA ASP A 279 4.43 -15.34 15.82
C ASP A 279 3.16 -16.20 15.88
N LEU A 280 3.30 -17.53 15.93
CA LEU A 280 2.18 -18.45 16.16
C LEU A 280 1.63 -18.36 17.60
N GLU A 281 2.45 -18.01 18.56
CA GLU A 281 2.03 -17.85 19.97
C GLU A 281 1.07 -16.66 20.15
N HIS A 282 1.14 -15.69 19.25
CA HIS A 282 0.26 -14.53 19.25
C HIS A 282 -1.06 -14.75 18.48
N MET A 283 -1.20 -15.89 17.84
CA MET A 283 -2.41 -16.24 17.13
C MET A 283 -3.50 -16.69 18.09
N VAL A 284 -4.68 -16.13 17.92
CA VAL A 284 -5.83 -16.44 18.76
C VAL A 284 -6.22 -17.90 18.57
N THR A 285 -6.08 -18.70 19.64
CA THR A 285 -6.74 -20.00 19.68
C THR A 285 -8.19 -19.76 20.02
N ARG A 286 -9.11 -20.13 19.12
CA ARG A 286 -10.55 -20.03 19.39
C ARG A 286 -11.08 -21.19 20.19
N GLU A 287 -10.23 -21.99 20.76
CA GLU A 287 -10.61 -23.00 21.74
C GLU A 287 -11.12 -22.29 22.99
N ARG A 288 -12.42 -22.18 23.11
CA ARG A 288 -13.07 -21.87 24.38
C ARG A 288 -13.00 -23.13 25.21
N GLY A 289 -12.11 -23.12 26.21
CA GLY A 289 -12.13 -24.12 27.26
C GLY A 289 -13.42 -24.09 28.07
#